data_31a3797fda9b77a758aa934f0f0fb388
#
_entry.id   31a3797fda9b77a758aa934f0f0fb388
#
_cell.length_a   1.000
_cell.length_b   1.000
_cell.length_c   1.000
_cell.angle_alpha   90.00
_cell.angle_beta   90.00
_cell.angle_gamma   90.00
#
_symmetry.space_group_name_H-M   'P 1'
#
loop_
_entity.id
_entity.type
_entity.pdbx_description
1 polymer ?
#
loop_
_entity_poly.entity_id
_entity_poly.type
_entity_poly.pdbx_seq_one_letter_code
_entity_poly.pdbx_strand_id
1 'polypeptide(L)'
;MYKQSKDEIIDYYQQEEDKTYQTQANCNYRHNYLGMEGDYNLGKGVELSFVANYQWYHRYMKDDTKHFGRTWYLDTQFLWNVPKTKLSFMASYFLRHDKLPLLQGKQYDEEEKLFVGTSCSLLKGKLPISLEVSIPTSIISKKTYTKVSLPNFAYQTYGDNRVNAFVALISVKYSLGKGKTTKLNNSKNLDVEK
;
A
#
# COMPACT_ATOMS: atom_id res chain seq x y z
N MET A 1 5.42 -2.34 17.19
CA MET A 1 6.85 -2.14 16.84
C MET A 1 7.20 -0.68 17.01
N TYR A 2 8.37 -0.36 17.51
CA TYR A 2 8.88 0.99 17.70
C TYR A 2 10.17 1.18 16.89
N LYS A 3 10.28 2.27 16.15
CA LYS A 3 11.48 2.62 15.40
C LYS A 3 11.83 4.08 15.69
N GLN A 4 13.11 4.34 15.91
CA GLN A 4 13.65 5.69 16.07
C GLN A 4 14.78 5.89 15.07
N SER A 5 14.79 7.02 14.39
CA SER A 5 15.89 7.50 13.56
C SER A 5 16.35 8.85 14.09
N LYS A 6 17.65 9.09 14.06
CA LYS A 6 18.27 10.39 14.36
C LYS A 6 18.78 10.97 13.05
N ASP A 7 18.76 12.28 12.95
CA ASP A 7 19.29 13.03 11.80
C ASP A 7 18.70 12.63 10.45
N GLU A 8 17.39 12.33 10.41
CA GLU A 8 16.66 12.15 9.15
C GLU A 8 16.68 13.47 8.37
N ILE A 9 17.08 13.40 7.10
CA ILE A 9 17.08 14.57 6.22
C ILE A 9 15.69 14.76 5.63
N ILE A 10 15.14 15.94 5.77
CA ILE A 10 13.83 16.29 5.22
C ILE A 10 13.87 17.63 4.53
N ASP A 11 13.06 17.79 3.51
CA ASP A 11 12.88 19.06 2.82
C ASP A 11 12.08 20.03 3.67
N TYR A 12 12.52 21.28 3.67
CA TYR A 12 11.85 22.36 4.35
C TYR A 12 12.01 23.66 3.56
N TYR A 13 11.09 24.61 3.73
CA TYR A 13 11.14 25.91 3.07
C TYR A 13 11.68 26.97 4.01
N GLN A 14 12.73 27.67 3.58
CA GLN A 14 13.30 28.81 4.29
C GLN A 14 12.93 30.08 3.55
N GLN A 15 12.51 31.08 4.30
CA GLN A 15 12.20 32.39 3.77
C GLN A 15 13.26 33.38 4.21
N GLU A 16 13.85 34.07 3.24
CA GLU A 16 14.80 35.15 3.45
C GLU A 16 14.33 36.35 2.62
N GLU A 17 14.02 37.46 3.30
CA GLU A 17 13.45 38.66 2.68
C GLU A 17 12.20 38.29 1.83
N ASP A 18 12.26 38.55 0.51
CA ASP A 18 11.18 38.29 -0.44
C ASP A 18 11.34 36.95 -1.20
N LYS A 19 12.32 36.14 -0.85
CA LYS A 19 12.60 34.86 -1.53
C LYS A 19 12.33 33.67 -0.63
N THR A 20 11.80 32.60 -1.24
CA THR A 20 11.58 31.33 -0.58
C THR A 20 12.44 30.27 -1.22
N TYR A 21 13.22 29.58 -0.42
CA TYR A 21 14.12 28.51 -0.84
C TYR A 21 13.65 27.17 -0.27
N GLN A 22 13.71 26.15 -1.09
CA GLN A 22 13.61 24.77 -0.59
C GLN A 22 15.02 24.34 -0.14
N THR A 23 15.15 23.90 1.08
CA THR A 23 16.39 23.42 1.67
C THR A 23 16.17 22.15 2.45
N GLN A 24 17.21 21.59 3.02
CA GLN A 24 17.14 20.36 3.81
C GLN A 24 17.50 20.63 5.27
N ALA A 25 16.79 19.97 6.16
CA ALA A 25 17.04 20.05 7.59
C ALA A 25 17.10 18.65 8.20
N ASN A 26 17.91 18.52 9.25
CA ASN A 26 17.95 17.30 10.04
C ASN A 26 16.86 17.31 11.10
N CYS A 27 16.12 16.22 11.21
CA CYS A 27 15.14 16.02 12.26
C CYS A 27 15.27 14.64 12.91
N ASN A 28 14.81 14.53 14.13
CA ASN A 28 14.65 13.25 14.79
C ASN A 28 13.26 12.69 14.49
N TYR A 29 13.19 11.42 14.26
CA TYR A 29 11.98 10.73 13.89
C TYR A 29 11.67 9.59 14.86
N ARG A 30 10.42 9.53 15.31
CA ARG A 30 9.88 8.40 16.06
C ARG A 30 8.67 7.85 15.35
N HIS A 31 8.67 6.55 15.19
CA HIS A 31 7.61 5.81 14.54
C HIS A 31 7.12 4.69 15.44
N ASN A 32 5.83 4.67 15.66
CA ASN A 32 5.17 3.58 16.36
C ASN A 32 4.18 2.92 15.41
N TYR A 33 4.03 1.64 15.57
CA TYR A 33 3.27 0.79 14.69
C TYR A 33 2.41 -0.17 15.49
N LEU A 34 1.14 -0.24 15.15
CA LEU A 34 0.19 -1.24 15.60
C LEU A 34 -0.41 -1.90 14.37
N GLY A 35 -0.22 -3.21 14.23
CA GLY A 35 -0.74 -3.98 13.11
C GLY A 35 -1.47 -5.22 13.59
N MET A 36 -2.43 -5.63 12.81
CA MET A 36 -3.18 -6.86 12.97
C MET A 36 -3.33 -7.50 11.60
N GLU A 37 -3.09 -8.79 11.54
CA GLU A 37 -3.29 -9.60 10.34
C GLU A 37 -3.99 -10.89 10.72
N GLY A 38 -4.72 -11.46 9.79
CA GLY A 38 -5.39 -12.73 10.01
C GLY A 38 -5.89 -13.35 8.73
N ASP A 39 -5.81 -14.69 8.73
CA ASP A 39 -6.38 -15.54 7.69
C ASP A 39 -7.45 -16.42 8.32
N TYR A 40 -8.59 -16.46 7.70
CA TYR A 40 -9.72 -17.21 8.19
C TYR A 40 -10.33 -18.09 7.09
N ASN A 41 -10.31 -19.40 7.33
CA ASN A 41 -10.95 -20.37 6.44
C ASN A 41 -12.37 -20.68 6.94
N LEU A 42 -13.35 -20.20 6.20
CA LEU A 42 -14.79 -20.40 6.50
C LEU A 42 -15.33 -21.76 6.07
N GLY A 43 -14.48 -22.60 5.48
CA GLY A 43 -14.89 -23.87 4.89
C GLY A 43 -15.53 -23.71 3.51
N LYS A 44 -15.86 -24.84 2.89
CA LYS A 44 -16.45 -24.89 1.53
C LYS A 44 -15.67 -24.09 0.47
N GLY A 45 -14.36 -23.94 0.66
CA GLY A 45 -13.48 -23.22 -0.26
C GLY A 45 -13.51 -21.71 -0.11
N VAL A 46 -14.04 -21.18 0.99
CA VAL A 46 -14.09 -19.74 1.28
C VAL A 46 -12.97 -19.37 2.24
N GLU A 47 -12.16 -18.42 1.85
CA GLU A 47 -11.05 -17.87 2.62
C GLU A 47 -11.20 -16.35 2.70
N LEU A 48 -10.91 -15.79 3.87
CA LEU A 48 -10.86 -14.37 4.14
C LEU A 48 -9.51 -14.04 4.76
N SER A 49 -8.78 -13.11 4.18
CA SER A 49 -7.58 -12.55 4.77
C SER A 49 -7.74 -11.06 4.98
N PHE A 50 -7.07 -10.53 6.00
CA PHE A 50 -7.03 -9.11 6.23
C PHE A 50 -5.72 -8.70 6.87
N VAL A 51 -5.30 -7.48 6.55
CA VAL A 51 -4.19 -6.77 7.19
C VAL A 51 -4.68 -5.38 7.54
N ALA A 52 -4.59 -5.02 8.80
CA ALA A 52 -4.92 -3.68 9.28
C ALA A 52 -3.73 -3.09 10.01
N ASN A 53 -3.42 -1.85 9.71
CA ASN A 53 -2.27 -1.17 10.26
C ASN A 53 -2.62 0.25 10.68
N TYR A 54 -2.13 0.62 11.84
CA TYR A 54 -2.14 1.99 12.32
C TYR A 54 -0.73 2.40 12.73
N GLN A 55 -0.26 3.50 12.17
CA GLN A 55 1.08 4.03 12.41
C GLN A 55 0.96 5.48 12.82
N TRP A 56 1.75 5.89 13.78
CA TRP A 56 1.86 7.29 14.15
C TRP A 56 3.32 7.66 14.31
N TYR A 57 3.66 8.85 13.84
CA TYR A 57 5.01 9.34 13.83
C TYR A 57 5.09 10.75 14.36
N HIS A 58 6.23 11.00 14.97
CA HIS A 58 6.58 12.29 15.50
C HIS A 58 7.92 12.69 14.88
N ARG A 59 7.99 13.88 14.35
CA ARG A 59 9.22 14.54 13.93
C ARG A 59 9.53 15.66 14.89
N TYR A 60 10.79 15.73 15.31
CA TYR A 60 11.28 16.71 16.24
C TYR A 60 12.43 17.47 15.56
N MET A 61 12.31 18.77 15.49
CA MET A 61 13.39 19.66 15.06
C MET A 61 14.32 19.96 16.24
N LYS A 62 15.48 20.55 15.96
CA LYS A 62 16.42 21.01 16.99
C LYS A 62 15.86 22.11 17.89
N ASP A 63 14.84 22.83 17.41
CA ASP A 63 14.11 23.87 18.14
C ASP A 63 12.95 23.34 18.98
N ASP A 64 12.88 22.02 19.20
CA ASP A 64 11.79 21.31 19.89
C ASP A 64 10.42 21.41 19.22
N THR A 65 10.33 21.93 18.00
CA THR A 65 9.07 21.91 17.24
C THR A 65 8.67 20.49 16.93
N LYS A 66 7.42 20.14 17.24
CA LYS A 66 6.89 18.78 17.10
C LYS A 66 5.87 18.71 15.99
N HIS A 67 6.06 17.79 15.07
CA HIS A 67 5.14 17.51 13.99
C HIS A 67 4.62 16.08 14.08
N PHE A 68 3.29 15.92 13.95
CA PHE A 68 2.61 14.65 14.09
C PHE A 68 2.04 14.19 12.76
N GLY A 69 2.26 12.94 12.46
CA GLY A 69 1.63 12.26 11.35
C GLY A 69 1.01 10.93 11.76
N ARG A 70 0.15 10.45 10.94
CA ARG A 70 -0.47 9.12 11.09
C ARG A 70 -0.75 8.52 9.73
N THR A 71 -0.61 7.21 9.66
CA THR A 71 -1.04 6.40 8.54
C THR A 71 -1.89 5.27 9.06
N TRP A 72 -2.96 4.98 8.40
CA TRP A 72 -3.67 3.73 8.60
C TRP A 72 -4.04 3.13 7.26
N TYR A 73 -4.00 1.83 7.18
CA TYR A 73 -4.48 1.11 6.03
C TYR A 73 -5.19 -0.18 6.45
N LEU A 74 -6.09 -0.58 5.58
CA LEU A 74 -6.80 -1.83 5.63
C LEU A 74 -6.65 -2.50 4.26
N ASP A 75 -6.21 -3.73 4.25
CA ASP A 75 -6.20 -4.60 3.09
C ASP A 75 -7.00 -5.85 3.44
N THR A 76 -8.01 -6.15 2.66
CA THR A 76 -8.85 -7.32 2.85
C THR A 76 -8.98 -8.09 1.54
N GLN A 77 -8.90 -9.41 1.63
CA GLN A 77 -9.07 -10.27 0.49
C GLN A 77 -10.07 -11.38 0.82
N PHE A 78 -11.01 -11.56 -0.05
CA PHE A 78 -11.96 -12.67 -0.06
C PHE A 78 -11.66 -13.56 -1.26
N LEU A 79 -11.53 -14.85 -1.01
CA LEU A 79 -11.34 -15.87 -2.03
C LEU A 79 -12.39 -16.97 -1.85
N TRP A 80 -13.07 -17.31 -2.91
CA TRP A 80 -13.99 -18.43 -2.94
C TRP A 80 -13.65 -19.39 -4.06
N ASN A 81 -13.10 -20.54 -3.71
CA ASN A 81 -12.90 -21.67 -4.59
C ASN A 81 -14.18 -22.50 -4.61
N VAL A 82 -14.97 -22.40 -5.68
CA VAL A 82 -16.28 -23.07 -5.77
C VAL A 82 -16.10 -24.59 -5.73
N PRO A 83 -16.66 -25.28 -4.72
CA PRO A 83 -16.46 -26.73 -4.55
C PRO A 83 -16.87 -27.51 -5.78
N LYS A 84 -16.11 -28.55 -6.10
CA LYS A 84 -16.34 -29.45 -7.24
C LYS A 84 -16.30 -28.79 -8.62
N THR A 85 -15.94 -27.54 -8.71
CA THR A 85 -15.73 -26.81 -9.97
C THR A 85 -14.27 -26.41 -10.13
N LYS A 86 -13.96 -25.76 -11.23
CA LYS A 86 -12.64 -25.15 -11.48
C LYS A 86 -12.73 -23.63 -11.45
N LEU A 87 -13.79 -23.11 -10.85
CA LEU A 87 -14.05 -21.69 -10.74
C LEU A 87 -13.59 -21.17 -9.38
N SER A 88 -13.01 -20.01 -9.40
CA SER A 88 -12.69 -19.24 -8.20
C SER A 88 -13.13 -17.80 -8.38
N PHE A 89 -13.61 -17.20 -7.32
CA PHE A 89 -13.96 -15.78 -7.24
C PHE A 89 -13.08 -15.11 -6.22
N MET A 90 -12.66 -13.89 -6.52
CA MET A 90 -11.84 -13.07 -5.67
C MET A 90 -12.46 -11.68 -5.55
N ALA A 91 -12.41 -11.12 -4.35
CA ALA A 91 -12.63 -9.70 -4.14
C ALA A 91 -11.54 -9.19 -3.18
N SER A 92 -10.94 -8.07 -3.49
CA SER A 92 -9.98 -7.42 -2.60
C SER A 92 -10.33 -5.94 -2.44
N TYR A 93 -10.21 -5.46 -1.22
CA TYR A 93 -10.44 -4.06 -0.89
C TYR A 93 -9.25 -3.52 -0.14
N PHE A 94 -8.69 -2.44 -0.66
CA PHE A 94 -7.58 -1.72 -0.09
C PHE A 94 -7.98 -0.28 0.22
N LEU A 95 -7.69 0.16 1.43
CA LEU A 95 -7.93 1.52 1.89
C LEU A 95 -6.69 2.01 2.63
N ARG A 96 -6.16 3.18 2.25
CA ARG A 96 -5.06 3.85 2.91
C ARG A 96 -5.35 5.32 3.10
N HIS A 97 -5.05 5.80 4.27
CA HIS A 97 -5.14 7.21 4.61
C HIS A 97 -3.86 7.65 5.33
N ASP A 98 -3.13 8.53 4.70
CA ASP A 98 -1.87 9.07 5.20
C ASP A 98 -2.03 10.54 5.54
N LYS A 99 -1.64 10.90 6.75
CA LYS A 99 -1.39 12.28 7.15
C LYS A 99 0.09 12.41 7.48
N LEU A 100 0.85 12.91 6.51
CA LEU A 100 2.29 13.02 6.64
C LEU A 100 2.66 14.31 7.37
N PRO A 101 3.59 14.25 8.34
CA PRO A 101 4.06 15.42 9.06
C PRO A 101 5.05 16.18 8.20
N LEU A 102 4.63 17.26 7.58
CA LEU A 102 5.54 18.25 7.01
C LEU A 102 5.96 19.22 8.10
N LEU A 103 7.19 19.76 8.01
CA LEU A 103 7.66 20.75 8.96
C LEU A 103 6.84 22.05 8.93
N GLN A 104 6.30 22.40 7.77
CA GLN A 104 5.65 23.69 7.55
C GLN A 104 4.31 23.53 6.86
N GLY A 105 3.58 22.47 7.19
CA GLY A 105 2.33 22.24 6.55
C GLY A 105 1.70 20.88 6.83
N LYS A 106 0.89 20.46 5.89
CA LYS A 106 0.15 19.19 5.96
C LYS A 106 0.14 18.53 4.59
N GLN A 107 0.36 17.23 4.59
CA GLN A 107 0.17 16.41 3.40
C GLN A 107 -0.77 15.26 3.76
N TYR A 108 -1.73 15.03 2.90
CA TYR A 108 -2.69 13.93 3.00
C TYR A 108 -2.63 13.13 1.71
N ASP A 109 -2.51 11.82 1.85
CA ASP A 109 -2.67 10.87 0.77
C ASP A 109 -3.79 9.90 1.14
N GLU A 110 -4.77 9.78 0.27
CA GLU A 110 -5.88 8.83 0.42
C GLU A 110 -5.90 7.94 -0.81
N GLU A 111 -5.96 6.65 -0.59
CA GLU A 111 -6.04 5.66 -1.65
C GLU A 111 -7.04 4.59 -1.29
N GLU A 112 -7.99 4.35 -2.17
CA GLU A 112 -8.99 3.31 -2.04
C GLU A 112 -9.05 2.51 -3.34
N LYS A 113 -9.11 1.20 -3.24
CA LYS A 113 -9.19 0.28 -4.37
C LYS A 113 -10.10 -0.89 -4.05
N LEU A 114 -10.96 -1.21 -4.97
CA LEU A 114 -11.77 -2.43 -4.95
C LEU A 114 -11.54 -3.21 -6.23
N PHE A 115 -11.10 -4.44 -6.10
CA PHE A 115 -10.93 -5.36 -7.19
C PHE A 115 -11.89 -6.54 -7.02
N VAL A 116 -12.46 -6.97 -8.11
CA VAL A 116 -13.18 -8.24 -8.18
C VAL A 116 -12.63 -9.07 -9.33
N GLY A 117 -12.55 -10.35 -9.13
CA GLY A 117 -12.00 -11.23 -10.15
C GLY A 117 -12.66 -12.60 -10.14
N THR A 118 -12.51 -13.27 -11.24
CA THR A 118 -12.86 -14.67 -11.40
C THR A 118 -11.76 -15.39 -12.16
N SER A 119 -11.54 -16.63 -11.83
CA SER A 119 -10.62 -17.48 -12.56
C SER A 119 -11.22 -18.86 -12.81
N CYS A 120 -10.82 -19.45 -13.92
CA CYS A 120 -11.19 -20.80 -14.30
C CYS A 120 -9.96 -21.53 -14.80
N SER A 121 -9.80 -22.79 -14.37
CA SER A 121 -8.71 -23.64 -14.83
C SER A 121 -9.22 -24.73 -15.75
N LEU A 122 -8.93 -24.62 -17.04
CA LEU A 122 -9.33 -25.55 -18.08
C LEU A 122 -8.21 -26.55 -18.39
N LEU A 123 -8.52 -27.55 -19.21
CA LEU A 123 -7.58 -28.57 -19.73
C LEU A 123 -6.76 -29.24 -18.60
N LYS A 124 -7.44 -29.67 -17.53
CA LYS A 124 -6.79 -30.29 -16.35
C LYS A 124 -5.71 -29.40 -15.72
N GLY A 125 -5.94 -28.10 -15.67
CA GLY A 125 -5.02 -27.14 -15.07
C GLY A 125 -3.99 -26.55 -16.03
N LYS A 126 -3.97 -26.95 -17.30
CA LYS A 126 -2.99 -26.45 -18.26
C LYS A 126 -3.34 -25.08 -18.84
N LEU A 127 -4.60 -24.66 -18.73
CA LEU A 127 -5.09 -23.40 -19.27
C LEU A 127 -5.86 -22.64 -18.18
N PRO A 128 -5.17 -21.97 -17.25
CA PRO A 128 -5.80 -21.01 -16.37
C PRO A 128 -6.17 -19.74 -17.14
N ILE A 129 -7.39 -19.28 -16.94
CA ILE A 129 -7.94 -18.03 -17.45
C ILE A 129 -8.42 -17.23 -16.25
N SER A 130 -8.06 -15.96 -16.16
CA SER A 130 -8.57 -15.06 -15.14
C SER A 130 -9.02 -13.74 -15.75
N LEU A 131 -10.05 -13.19 -15.13
CA LEU A 131 -10.53 -11.83 -15.36
C LEU A 131 -10.50 -11.11 -14.01
N GLU A 132 -9.86 -9.97 -13.98
CA GLU A 132 -9.80 -9.08 -12.82
C GLU A 132 -10.24 -7.69 -13.24
N VAL A 133 -11.09 -7.07 -12.45
CA VAL A 133 -11.64 -5.74 -12.71
C VAL A 133 -11.50 -4.88 -11.47
N SER A 134 -10.89 -3.72 -11.63
CA SER A 134 -10.96 -2.63 -10.65
C SER A 134 -12.33 -1.97 -10.77
N ILE A 135 -13.08 -1.90 -9.68
CA ILE A 135 -14.40 -1.27 -9.67
C ILE A 135 -14.23 0.19 -9.28
N PRO A 136 -14.53 1.13 -10.19
CA PRO A 136 -14.57 2.53 -9.83
C PRO A 136 -15.84 2.79 -9.01
N THR A 137 -15.69 3.00 -7.73
CA THR A 137 -16.76 3.64 -6.94
C THR A 137 -16.51 5.14 -6.94
N SER A 138 -17.53 5.93 -6.65
CA SER A 138 -17.37 7.38 -6.45
C SER A 138 -16.43 7.72 -5.30
N ILE A 139 -16.07 6.72 -4.51
CA ILE A 139 -15.22 6.75 -3.34
C ILE A 139 -13.79 6.38 -3.74
N ILE A 140 -13.61 5.52 -4.77
CA ILE A 140 -12.30 5.03 -5.20
C ILE A 140 -11.56 6.12 -5.96
N SER A 141 -10.65 6.74 -5.28
CA SER A 141 -9.76 7.72 -5.87
C SER A 141 -8.46 7.78 -5.08
N LYS A 142 -7.39 8.05 -5.77
CA LYS A 142 -6.17 8.49 -5.10
C LYS A 142 -6.21 10.00 -5.03
N LYS A 143 -6.35 10.53 -3.82
CA LYS A 143 -6.32 11.96 -3.55
C LYS A 143 -5.04 12.30 -2.83
N THR A 144 -4.34 13.27 -3.35
CA THR A 144 -3.16 13.86 -2.71
C THR A 144 -3.44 15.33 -2.46
N TYR A 145 -3.23 15.76 -1.25
CA TYR A 145 -3.35 17.14 -0.86
C TYR A 145 -2.12 17.56 -0.09
N THR A 146 -1.44 18.60 -0.57
CA THR A 146 -0.29 19.20 0.12
C THR A 146 -0.57 20.67 0.34
N LYS A 147 -0.40 21.12 1.56
CA LYS A 147 -0.47 22.53 1.93
C LYS A 147 0.75 22.90 2.76
N VAL A 148 1.52 23.86 2.29
CA VAL A 148 2.60 24.53 3.01
C VAL A 148 2.15 25.96 3.28
N SER A 149 2.39 26.47 4.46
CA SER A 149 2.02 27.82 4.86
C SER A 149 3.12 28.45 5.69
N LEU A 150 3.69 29.53 5.19
CA LEU A 150 4.67 30.40 5.81
C LEU A 150 4.09 31.82 5.88
N PRO A 151 4.68 32.76 6.67
CA PRO A 151 4.14 34.12 6.80
C PRO A 151 3.87 34.82 5.48
N ASN A 152 4.78 34.70 4.51
CA ASN A 152 4.68 35.38 3.21
C ASN A 152 4.63 34.41 2.02
N PHE A 153 4.46 33.10 2.28
CA PHE A 153 4.42 32.08 1.24
C PHE A 153 3.38 31.01 1.57
N ALA A 154 2.49 30.76 0.63
CA ALA A 154 1.56 29.64 0.72
C ALA A 154 1.61 28.84 -0.57
N TYR A 155 1.72 27.53 -0.43
CA TYR A 155 1.72 26.58 -1.52
C TYR A 155 0.66 25.50 -1.26
N GLN A 156 -0.13 25.22 -2.26
CA GLN A 156 -1.15 24.18 -2.18
C GLN A 156 -1.19 23.38 -3.48
N THR A 157 -1.12 22.06 -3.37
CA THR A 157 -1.39 21.16 -4.48
C THR A 157 -2.54 20.24 -4.13
N TYR A 158 -3.30 19.92 -5.13
CA TYR A 158 -4.35 18.92 -5.07
C TYR A 158 -4.23 17.99 -6.29
N GLY A 159 -4.12 16.70 -6.04
CA GLY A 159 -4.13 15.66 -7.06
C GLY A 159 -5.31 14.73 -6.86
N ASP A 160 -6.05 14.48 -7.93
CA ASP A 160 -7.14 13.51 -7.96
C ASP A 160 -6.98 12.62 -9.20
N ASN A 161 -6.62 11.35 -8.98
CA ASN A 161 -6.34 10.38 -10.05
C ASN A 161 -7.52 9.43 -10.28
N ARG A 162 -8.72 9.96 -10.46
CA ARG A 162 -9.91 9.14 -10.78
C ARG A 162 -9.85 8.47 -12.15
N VAL A 163 -9.08 9.03 -13.07
CA VAL A 163 -9.03 8.58 -14.48
C VAL A 163 -8.52 7.16 -14.66
N ASN A 164 -7.73 6.66 -13.73
CA ASN A 164 -7.18 5.31 -13.76
C ASN A 164 -7.92 4.31 -12.83
N ALA A 165 -9.12 4.66 -12.39
CA ALA A 165 -9.86 3.84 -11.43
C ALA A 165 -10.42 2.54 -12.07
N PHE A 166 -10.68 2.54 -13.37
CA PHE A 166 -11.19 1.36 -14.07
C PHE A 166 -10.08 0.67 -14.84
N VAL A 167 -9.72 -0.53 -14.40
CA VAL A 167 -8.80 -1.42 -15.12
C VAL A 167 -9.44 -2.79 -15.20
N ALA A 168 -9.51 -3.34 -16.40
CA ALA A 168 -9.89 -4.73 -16.62
C ALA A 168 -8.68 -5.48 -17.17
N LEU A 169 -8.30 -6.57 -16.51
CA LEU A 169 -7.19 -7.42 -16.89
C LEU A 169 -7.70 -8.83 -17.19
N ILE A 170 -7.45 -9.30 -18.40
CA ILE A 170 -7.67 -10.69 -18.78
C ILE A 170 -6.30 -11.37 -18.88
N SER A 171 -6.12 -12.46 -18.15
CA SER A 171 -4.91 -13.27 -18.23
C SER A 171 -5.24 -14.67 -18.72
N VAL A 172 -4.49 -15.12 -19.71
CA VAL A 172 -4.58 -16.48 -20.24
C VAL A 172 -3.18 -17.06 -20.29
N LYS A 173 -2.96 -18.18 -19.61
CA LYS A 173 -1.66 -18.87 -19.60
C LYS A 173 -1.87 -20.28 -20.13
N TYR A 174 -0.97 -20.74 -20.98
CA TYR A 174 -0.98 -22.12 -21.45
C TYR A 174 0.35 -22.82 -21.16
N SER A 175 0.27 -23.96 -20.48
CA SER A 175 1.47 -24.74 -20.15
C SER A 175 1.65 -25.89 -21.13
N LEU A 176 2.67 -25.78 -22.01
CA LEU A 176 2.99 -26.77 -23.03
C LEU A 176 3.83 -27.95 -22.49
N GLY A 177 4.26 -27.89 -21.24
CA GLY A 177 5.23 -28.86 -20.69
C GLY A 177 4.70 -30.26 -20.50
N LYS A 178 5.35 -31.25 -21.10
CA LYS A 178 5.42 -32.65 -20.67
C LYS A 178 6.53 -32.88 -19.61
N GLY A 179 6.98 -31.85 -18.93
CA GLY A 179 8.08 -31.92 -17.97
C GLY A 179 7.64 -32.59 -16.67
N LYS A 180 8.45 -33.53 -16.18
CA LYS A 180 8.41 -33.94 -14.75
C LYS A 180 8.61 -32.68 -13.94
N THR A 181 7.72 -32.40 -12.99
CA THR A 181 7.93 -31.38 -11.98
C THR A 181 9.20 -31.73 -11.20
N THR A 182 10.31 -31.12 -11.55
CA THR A 182 11.49 -31.13 -10.68
C THR A 182 11.11 -30.29 -9.47
N LYS A 183 10.90 -30.97 -8.34
CA LYS A 183 10.89 -30.26 -7.06
C LYS A 183 12.28 -29.66 -6.89
N LEU A 184 12.39 -28.37 -7.08
CA LEU A 184 13.56 -27.63 -6.63
C LEU A 184 13.59 -27.73 -5.09
N ASN A 185 14.40 -28.67 -4.60
CA ASN A 185 14.77 -28.68 -3.19
C ASN A 185 15.70 -27.47 -2.95
N ASN A 186 15.10 -26.34 -2.59
CA ASN A 186 15.82 -25.17 -2.10
C ASN A 186 16.25 -25.33 -0.63
N SER A 187 16.75 -26.50 -0.26
CA SER A 187 17.44 -26.69 1.02
C SER A 187 18.93 -26.90 0.78
N LYS A 188 19.60 -25.87 0.27
CA LYS A 188 21.03 -25.75 0.54
C LYS A 188 21.18 -24.81 1.73
N ASN A 189 21.36 -25.41 2.89
CA ASN A 189 21.93 -24.76 4.05
C ASN A 189 23.21 -24.06 3.61
N LEU A 190 23.23 -22.73 3.71
CA LEU A 190 24.46 -21.99 3.74
C LEU A 190 25.09 -22.24 5.14
N ASP A 191 25.93 -23.23 5.23
CA ASP A 191 26.90 -23.35 6.34
C ASP A 191 27.84 -22.15 6.22
N VAL A 192 27.60 -21.16 7.06
CA VAL A 192 28.55 -20.07 7.28
C VAL A 192 29.61 -20.64 8.20
N GLU A 193 30.75 -21.07 7.63
CA GLU A 193 31.96 -21.34 8.39
C GLU A 193 32.44 -20.09 9.11
N LYS A 194 32.88 -20.33 10.34
CA LYS A 194 33.38 -19.36 11.32
C LYS A 194 34.66 -18.66 10.87
#